data_ba1c7737d9928bdebe4fdb16e49e315f
#
_entry.id   ba1c7737d9928bdebe4fdb16e49e315f
#
_cell.length_a   1.000
_cell.length_b   1.000
_cell.length_c   1.000
_cell.angle_alpha   90.00
_cell.angle_beta   90.00
_cell.angle_gamma   90.00
#
_symmetry.space_group_name_H-M   'P 1'
#
loop_
_entity.id
_entity.type
_entity.pdbx_description
1 polymer ?
#
loop_
_entity_poly.entity_id
_entity_poly.type
_entity_poly.pdbx_seq_one_letter_code
_entity_poly.pdbx_strand_id
1 'polypeptide(L)'
;MQHGFIFTGTDPELAVELAPLAEASGWDAFFVWEGIWATDPWATLGAAAMVTERIRLGTMLTPVPRRRPWELAGQTMTVDRLSNGRVILSAGLGVPAEVEQRFWIFEDDPGRNVRAELLDEGLEMMQELWRGEPFEFEGAHYRAERTDTMLPPAIVQQPRIPTWVVGVWPRMKSMRRVARYDGWIPNYAPPNASGVDPLEQQRTYTPEIAAEAIAWIRSERERLGLGDRPFDVTQEGTTSGTDAKADAAVVRQWADVGVTWWLESDWNVPAERVAEYSRDRLRAGPPRVG
;
A
#
# COMPACT_ATOMS: atom_id res chain seq x y z
N MET A 1 16.71 -4.59 -4.40
CA MET A 1 15.40 -3.91 -4.54
C MET A 1 14.38 -4.93 -5.01
N GLN A 2 13.18 -4.93 -4.45
CA GLN A 2 12.02 -5.74 -4.86
C GLN A 2 11.16 -4.96 -5.85
N HIS A 3 10.33 -5.67 -6.62
CA HIS A 3 9.55 -5.08 -7.71
C HIS A 3 8.09 -5.53 -7.63
N GLY A 4 7.18 -4.60 -7.48
CA GLY A 4 5.74 -4.83 -7.51
C GLY A 4 5.11 -4.29 -8.79
N PHE A 5 4.05 -4.93 -9.23
CA PHE A 5 3.19 -4.43 -10.31
C PHE A 5 1.85 -4.00 -9.74
N ILE A 6 1.41 -2.79 -10.07
CA ILE A 6 0.09 -2.27 -9.71
C ILE A 6 -0.82 -2.41 -10.91
N PHE A 7 -1.82 -3.26 -10.80
CA PHE A 7 -2.89 -3.37 -11.80
C PHE A 7 -3.85 -2.18 -11.67
N THR A 8 -3.86 -1.32 -12.66
CA THR A 8 -4.66 -0.08 -12.67
C THR A 8 -6.10 -0.26 -13.17
N GLY A 9 -6.45 -1.47 -13.63
CA GLY A 9 -7.82 -1.82 -14.02
C GLY A 9 -8.73 -2.13 -12.84
N THR A 10 -10.02 -2.35 -13.15
CA THR A 10 -11.08 -2.68 -12.15
C THR A 10 -11.72 -4.04 -12.38
N ASP A 11 -11.30 -4.77 -13.41
CA ASP A 11 -11.82 -6.09 -13.75
C ASP A 11 -11.18 -7.17 -12.84
N PRO A 12 -11.96 -7.85 -11.97
CA PRO A 12 -11.43 -8.82 -11.04
C PRO A 12 -11.01 -10.13 -11.73
N GLU A 13 -11.66 -10.53 -12.82
CA GLU A 13 -11.31 -11.74 -13.58
C GLU A 13 -9.93 -11.54 -14.22
N LEU A 14 -9.71 -10.37 -14.82
CA LEU A 14 -8.41 -10.00 -15.38
C LEU A 14 -7.32 -9.92 -14.30
N ALA A 15 -7.61 -9.34 -13.15
CA ALA A 15 -6.63 -9.29 -12.04
C ALA A 15 -6.19 -10.69 -11.59
N VAL A 16 -7.14 -11.63 -11.49
CA VAL A 16 -6.86 -13.04 -11.13
C VAL A 16 -6.07 -13.77 -12.24
N GLU A 17 -6.32 -13.46 -13.52
CA GLU A 17 -5.52 -13.95 -14.65
C GLU A 17 -4.07 -13.41 -14.61
N LEU A 18 -3.90 -12.12 -14.28
CA LEU A 18 -2.61 -11.44 -14.32
C LEU A 18 -1.69 -11.81 -13.15
N ALA A 19 -2.23 -12.15 -11.99
CA ALA A 19 -1.42 -12.45 -10.81
C ALA A 19 -0.44 -13.63 -11.01
N PRO A 20 -0.83 -14.80 -11.55
CA PRO A 20 0.11 -15.87 -11.88
C PRO A 20 1.06 -15.50 -13.04
N LEU A 21 0.66 -14.67 -13.97
CA LEU A 21 1.55 -14.15 -15.01
C LEU A 21 2.65 -13.27 -14.40
N ALA A 22 2.30 -12.39 -13.45
CA ALA A 22 3.27 -11.59 -12.70
C ALA A 22 4.28 -12.48 -11.96
N GLU A 23 3.78 -13.52 -11.27
CA GLU A 23 4.63 -14.47 -10.56
C GLU A 23 5.58 -15.21 -11.51
N ALA A 24 5.08 -15.70 -12.64
CA ALA A 24 5.87 -16.42 -13.63
C ALA A 24 6.91 -15.52 -14.31
N SER A 25 6.63 -14.24 -14.45
CA SER A 25 7.53 -13.24 -15.05
C SER A 25 8.55 -12.66 -14.04
N GLY A 26 8.53 -13.12 -12.79
CA GLY A 26 9.54 -12.79 -11.78
C GLY A 26 9.31 -11.48 -11.03
N TRP A 27 8.06 -11.01 -10.98
CA TRP A 27 7.67 -9.92 -10.08
C TRP A 27 7.55 -10.43 -8.65
N ASP A 28 7.90 -9.57 -7.68
CA ASP A 28 7.87 -9.91 -6.25
C ASP A 28 6.51 -9.67 -5.61
N ALA A 29 5.70 -8.75 -6.18
CA ALA A 29 4.35 -8.45 -5.70
C ALA A 29 3.40 -8.06 -6.82
N PHE A 30 2.11 -8.34 -6.59
CA PHE A 30 0.99 -7.89 -7.41
C PHE A 30 -0.01 -7.13 -6.55
N PHE A 31 -0.31 -5.90 -6.95
CA PHE A 31 -1.20 -5.00 -6.24
C PHE A 31 -2.42 -4.67 -7.08
N VAL A 32 -3.57 -4.53 -6.41
CA VAL A 32 -4.78 -3.95 -6.99
C VAL A 32 -5.12 -2.66 -6.27
N TRP A 33 -5.77 -1.71 -6.94
CA TRP A 33 -6.19 -0.47 -6.28
C TRP A 33 -7.64 -0.56 -5.77
N GLU A 34 -8.01 0.34 -4.87
CA GLU A 34 -9.33 0.37 -4.27
C GLU A 34 -10.08 1.64 -4.65
N GLY A 35 -11.05 1.49 -5.57
CA GLY A 35 -12.03 2.52 -5.90
C GLY A 35 -13.36 2.23 -5.21
N ILE A 36 -14.00 3.26 -4.64
CA ILE A 36 -15.28 3.08 -3.91
C ILE A 36 -16.41 2.55 -4.79
N TRP A 37 -16.34 2.81 -6.08
CA TRP A 37 -17.32 2.35 -7.10
C TRP A 37 -16.85 1.12 -7.87
N ALA A 38 -15.68 0.61 -7.53
CA ALA A 38 -15.07 -0.54 -8.20
C ALA A 38 -15.42 -1.86 -7.51
N THR A 39 -14.92 -2.94 -8.05
CA THR A 39 -14.99 -4.26 -7.43
C THR A 39 -14.18 -4.31 -6.14
N ASP A 40 -14.56 -5.18 -5.19
CA ASP A 40 -13.86 -5.29 -3.92
C ASP A 40 -12.45 -5.87 -4.10
N PRO A 41 -11.39 -5.14 -3.70
CA PRO A 41 -10.02 -5.57 -3.91
C PRO A 41 -9.65 -6.78 -3.04
N TRP A 42 -10.20 -6.91 -1.84
CA TRP A 42 -9.87 -8.01 -0.94
C TRP A 42 -10.49 -9.33 -1.39
N ALA A 43 -11.70 -9.31 -1.98
CA ALA A 43 -12.27 -10.47 -2.64
C ALA A 43 -11.43 -10.91 -3.84
N THR A 44 -10.97 -9.94 -4.66
CA THR A 44 -10.09 -10.18 -5.81
C THR A 44 -8.74 -10.78 -5.36
N LEU A 45 -8.13 -10.24 -4.32
CA LEU A 45 -6.87 -10.76 -3.77
C LEU A 45 -7.03 -12.15 -3.15
N GLY A 46 -8.20 -12.45 -2.57
CA GLY A 46 -8.52 -13.80 -2.11
C GLY A 46 -8.52 -14.82 -3.25
N ALA A 47 -9.12 -14.48 -4.39
CA ALA A 47 -9.09 -15.32 -5.59
C ALA A 47 -7.66 -15.42 -6.17
N ALA A 48 -6.92 -14.32 -6.27
CA ALA A 48 -5.53 -14.32 -6.71
C ALA A 48 -4.61 -15.18 -5.82
N ALA A 49 -4.86 -15.21 -4.51
CA ALA A 49 -4.12 -16.05 -3.57
C ALA A 49 -4.22 -17.55 -3.88
N MET A 50 -5.36 -17.99 -4.44
CA MET A 50 -5.61 -19.40 -4.75
C MET A 50 -4.96 -19.86 -6.06
N VAL A 51 -4.51 -18.93 -6.91
CA VAL A 51 -3.89 -19.24 -8.22
C VAL A 51 -2.41 -18.85 -8.28
N THR A 52 -1.84 -18.43 -7.14
CA THR A 52 -0.43 -18.05 -7.00
C THR A 52 0.20 -18.74 -5.79
N GLU A 53 1.53 -18.91 -5.79
CA GLU A 53 2.24 -19.63 -4.72
C GLU A 53 3.27 -18.78 -3.95
N ARG A 54 3.89 -17.80 -4.59
CA ARG A 54 5.05 -17.06 -4.05
C ARG A 54 4.88 -15.56 -4.04
N ILE A 55 4.23 -15.00 -5.08
CA ILE A 55 4.09 -13.56 -5.24
C ILE A 55 3.33 -12.94 -4.08
N ARG A 56 3.80 -11.82 -3.56
CA ARG A 56 3.08 -11.06 -2.55
C ARG A 56 1.86 -10.38 -3.16
N LEU A 57 0.81 -10.25 -2.36
CA LEU A 57 -0.48 -9.72 -2.79
C LEU A 57 -0.90 -8.57 -1.88
N GLY A 58 -1.38 -7.49 -2.45
CA GLY A 58 -1.81 -6.35 -1.64
C GLY A 58 -2.64 -5.33 -2.40
N THR A 59 -3.05 -4.32 -1.68
CA THR A 59 -3.73 -3.16 -2.27
C THR A 59 -2.75 -1.98 -2.41
N MET A 60 -2.96 -1.14 -3.40
CA MET A 60 -2.25 0.12 -3.53
C MET A 60 -3.25 1.23 -3.89
N LEU A 61 -3.90 1.77 -2.84
CA LEU A 61 -3.92 1.45 -1.41
C LEU A 61 -5.35 1.23 -0.89
N THR A 62 -5.47 0.74 0.35
CA THR A 62 -6.74 0.71 1.08
C THR A 62 -6.91 2.00 1.89
N PRO A 63 -7.99 2.77 1.68
CA PRO A 63 -8.36 3.92 2.51
C PRO A 63 -9.03 3.44 3.82
N VAL A 64 -8.23 3.08 4.81
CA VAL A 64 -8.69 2.50 6.08
C VAL A 64 -9.83 3.30 6.76
N PRO A 65 -9.82 4.65 6.77
CA PRO A 65 -10.89 5.46 7.38
C PRO A 65 -12.29 5.24 6.78
N ARG A 66 -12.39 4.64 5.60
CA ARG A 66 -13.65 4.37 4.90
C ARG A 66 -14.14 2.94 5.11
N ARG A 67 -13.43 2.16 5.93
CA ARG A 67 -13.76 0.78 6.24
C ARG A 67 -13.93 0.61 7.74
N ARG A 68 -14.75 -0.32 8.13
CA ARG A 68 -14.81 -0.74 9.53
C ARG A 68 -13.58 -1.60 9.82
N PRO A 69 -12.79 -1.28 10.86
CA PRO A 69 -11.53 -1.97 11.11
C PRO A 69 -11.69 -3.48 11.33
N TRP A 70 -12.77 -3.93 11.95
CA TRP A 70 -13.03 -5.37 12.13
C TRP A 70 -13.38 -6.11 10.84
N GLU A 71 -14.04 -5.44 9.87
CA GLU A 71 -14.32 -6.02 8.56
C GLU A 71 -13.01 -6.14 7.76
N LEU A 72 -12.21 -5.07 7.74
CA LEU A 72 -10.92 -5.07 7.06
C LEU A 72 -9.93 -6.05 7.70
N ALA A 73 -9.91 -6.16 9.04
CA ALA A 73 -9.12 -7.17 9.73
C ALA A 73 -9.52 -8.59 9.30
N GLY A 74 -10.83 -8.88 9.22
CA GLY A 74 -11.33 -10.16 8.73
C GLY A 74 -10.92 -10.47 7.30
N GLN A 75 -11.02 -9.47 6.40
CA GLN A 75 -10.63 -9.60 4.99
C GLN A 75 -9.11 -9.86 4.86
N THR A 76 -8.28 -9.05 5.51
CA THR A 76 -6.82 -9.20 5.48
C THR A 76 -6.35 -10.52 6.08
N MET A 77 -6.91 -10.95 7.22
CA MET A 77 -6.63 -12.26 7.81
C MET A 77 -7.01 -13.42 6.89
N THR A 78 -8.16 -13.31 6.23
CA THR A 78 -8.62 -14.35 5.30
C THR A 78 -7.63 -14.51 4.15
N VAL A 79 -7.24 -13.40 3.51
CA VAL A 79 -6.28 -13.43 2.39
C VAL A 79 -4.90 -13.86 2.87
N ASP A 80 -4.47 -13.44 4.07
CA ASP A 80 -3.20 -13.86 4.66
C ASP A 80 -3.13 -15.40 4.81
N ARG A 81 -4.19 -16.01 5.31
CA ARG A 81 -4.29 -17.47 5.43
C ARG A 81 -4.39 -18.17 4.09
N LEU A 82 -5.22 -17.70 3.17
CA LEU A 82 -5.35 -18.27 1.82
C LEU A 82 -4.04 -18.21 1.03
N SER A 83 -3.29 -17.13 1.22
CA SER A 83 -2.00 -16.93 0.56
C SER A 83 -0.81 -17.57 1.30
N ASN A 84 -1.02 -18.16 2.47
CA ASN A 84 0.06 -18.65 3.35
C ASN A 84 1.09 -17.54 3.69
N GLY A 85 0.59 -16.38 4.13
CA GLY A 85 1.43 -15.30 4.64
C GLY A 85 2.08 -14.41 3.59
N ARG A 86 1.38 -14.11 2.47
CA ARG A 86 1.91 -13.27 1.38
C ARG A 86 1.27 -11.89 1.27
N VAL A 87 0.41 -11.50 2.21
CA VAL A 87 -0.28 -10.21 2.17
C VAL A 87 0.64 -9.04 2.53
N ILE A 88 0.46 -7.92 1.85
CA ILE A 88 0.94 -6.60 2.25
C ILE A 88 -0.29 -5.68 2.32
N LEU A 89 -0.50 -5.03 3.46
CA LEU A 89 -1.52 -4.00 3.60
C LEU A 89 -0.90 -2.63 3.33
N SER A 90 -1.31 -1.97 2.26
CA SER A 90 -0.98 -0.55 2.04
C SER A 90 -2.13 0.32 2.53
N ALA A 91 -1.87 1.16 3.52
CA ALA A 91 -2.87 1.92 4.25
C ALA A 91 -2.71 3.44 4.05
N GLY A 92 -3.81 4.12 3.79
CA GLY A 92 -3.83 5.56 3.62
C GLY A 92 -5.12 6.21 4.10
N LEU A 93 -5.19 7.54 3.97
CA LEU A 93 -6.37 8.34 4.34
C LEU A 93 -7.47 8.30 3.28
N GLY A 94 -7.17 7.83 2.09
CA GLY A 94 -8.01 8.06 0.91
C GLY A 94 -7.84 9.46 0.32
N VAL A 95 -8.30 9.62 -0.92
CA VAL A 95 -8.28 10.89 -1.66
C VAL A 95 -9.29 11.85 -1.01
N PRO A 96 -8.92 13.12 -0.71
CA PRO A 96 -9.87 14.07 -0.15
C PRO A 96 -10.88 14.56 -1.19
N ALA A 97 -12.08 14.96 -0.73
CA ALA A 97 -13.17 15.42 -1.61
C ALA A 97 -12.77 16.61 -2.48
N GLU A 98 -11.91 17.50 -1.98
CA GLU A 98 -11.41 18.66 -2.71
C GLU A 98 -10.52 18.29 -3.91
N VAL A 99 -9.93 17.11 -3.89
CA VAL A 99 -9.10 16.59 -4.99
C VAL A 99 -9.95 15.80 -5.98
N GLU A 100 -10.79 14.90 -5.47
CA GLU A 100 -11.65 14.08 -6.32
C GLU A 100 -12.94 13.72 -5.58
N GLN A 101 -14.01 14.45 -5.88
CA GLN A 101 -15.34 14.29 -5.26
C GLN A 101 -15.95 12.91 -5.50
N ARG A 102 -15.61 12.22 -6.60
CA ARG A 102 -16.16 10.89 -6.90
C ARG A 102 -15.87 9.86 -5.83
N PHE A 103 -14.82 10.03 -5.03
CA PHE A 103 -14.54 9.14 -3.91
C PHE A 103 -15.50 9.33 -2.71
N TRP A 104 -16.36 10.38 -2.73
CA TRP A 104 -17.24 10.75 -1.62
C TRP A 104 -18.72 10.83 -2.03
N ILE A 105 -19.12 10.08 -3.07
CA ILE A 105 -20.51 10.10 -3.57
C ILE A 105 -21.50 9.32 -2.69
N PHE A 106 -21.02 8.47 -1.77
CA PHE A 106 -21.84 7.66 -0.89
C PHE A 106 -21.84 8.15 0.57
N GLU A 107 -20.94 9.04 0.92
CA GLU A 107 -20.77 9.57 2.27
C GLU A 107 -20.06 10.92 2.23
N ASP A 108 -20.20 11.74 3.26
CA ASP A 108 -19.48 13.00 3.39
C ASP A 108 -18.02 12.76 3.80
N ASP A 109 -17.10 13.56 3.26
CA ASP A 109 -15.71 13.56 3.72
C ASP A 109 -15.65 14.18 5.14
N PRO A 110 -15.28 13.42 6.18
CA PRO A 110 -15.21 13.94 7.54
C PRO A 110 -14.03 14.89 7.77
N GLY A 111 -13.24 15.11 6.72
CA GLY A 111 -12.06 15.96 6.75
C GLY A 111 -10.79 15.22 7.21
N ARG A 112 -9.65 15.79 6.83
CA ARG A 112 -8.34 15.17 6.97
C ARG A 112 -7.98 14.76 8.40
N ASN A 113 -8.35 15.56 9.41
CA ASN A 113 -7.99 15.27 10.79
C ASN A 113 -8.73 14.03 11.30
N VAL A 114 -10.04 13.97 11.07
CA VAL A 114 -10.87 12.82 11.47
C VAL A 114 -10.42 11.56 10.71
N ARG A 115 -10.15 11.66 9.42
CA ARG A 115 -9.59 10.52 8.65
C ARG A 115 -8.26 10.03 9.22
N ALA A 116 -7.40 10.95 9.70
CA ALA A 116 -6.14 10.57 10.30
C ALA A 116 -6.31 9.84 11.65
N GLU A 117 -7.28 10.25 12.45
CA GLU A 117 -7.65 9.59 13.71
C GLU A 117 -8.27 8.20 13.45
N LEU A 118 -9.20 8.11 12.50
CA LEU A 118 -9.79 6.84 12.07
C LEU A 118 -8.74 5.86 11.53
N LEU A 119 -7.73 6.35 10.80
CA LEU A 119 -6.62 5.51 10.34
C LEU A 119 -5.78 5.00 11.51
N ASP A 120 -5.43 5.87 12.45
CA ASP A 120 -4.60 5.49 13.60
C ASP A 120 -5.33 4.44 14.47
N GLU A 121 -6.56 4.71 14.89
CA GLU A 121 -7.37 3.78 15.70
C GLU A 121 -7.73 2.50 14.93
N GLY A 122 -8.06 2.63 13.64
CA GLY A 122 -8.38 1.48 12.81
C GLY A 122 -7.23 0.49 12.69
N LEU A 123 -6.02 0.98 12.47
CA LEU A 123 -4.81 0.12 12.41
C LEU A 123 -4.47 -0.49 13.78
N GLU A 124 -4.69 0.23 14.89
CA GLU A 124 -4.50 -0.30 16.24
C GLU A 124 -5.48 -1.43 16.53
N MET A 125 -6.78 -1.23 16.28
CA MET A 125 -7.80 -2.27 16.46
C MET A 125 -7.54 -3.50 15.57
N MET A 126 -7.14 -3.30 14.33
CA MET A 126 -6.79 -4.41 13.42
C MET A 126 -5.64 -5.25 13.95
N GLN A 127 -4.62 -4.64 14.57
CA GLN A 127 -3.50 -5.37 15.15
C GLN A 127 -3.94 -6.25 16.34
N GLU A 128 -4.87 -5.78 17.18
CA GLU A 128 -5.45 -6.61 18.25
C GLU A 128 -6.21 -7.81 17.67
N LEU A 129 -7.06 -7.58 16.66
CA LEU A 129 -7.81 -8.64 15.99
C LEU A 129 -6.89 -9.69 15.32
N TRP A 130 -5.78 -9.25 14.72
CA TRP A 130 -4.83 -10.15 14.06
C TRP A 130 -4.09 -11.10 15.03
N ARG A 131 -3.99 -10.76 16.32
CA ARG A 131 -3.40 -11.66 17.32
C ARG A 131 -4.26 -12.89 17.59
N GLY A 132 -5.58 -12.79 17.39
CA GLY A 132 -6.51 -13.86 17.71
C GLY A 132 -6.64 -14.13 19.21
N GLU A 133 -6.34 -13.15 20.04
CA GLU A 133 -6.39 -13.21 21.51
C GLU A 133 -7.57 -12.37 22.04
N PRO A 134 -8.05 -12.65 23.26
CA PRO A 134 -9.06 -11.80 23.89
C PRO A 134 -8.55 -10.35 24.05
N PHE A 135 -9.35 -9.40 23.59
CA PHE A 135 -9.04 -7.97 23.73
C PHE A 135 -10.27 -7.14 24.03
N GLU A 136 -10.06 -5.94 24.49
CA GLU A 136 -11.03 -4.85 24.55
C GLU A 136 -10.39 -3.60 23.93
N PHE A 137 -11.20 -2.73 23.38
CA PHE A 137 -10.71 -1.51 22.73
C PHE A 137 -11.62 -0.34 23.08
N GLU A 138 -11.04 0.77 23.48
CA GLU A 138 -11.74 2.03 23.76
C GLU A 138 -10.95 3.18 23.14
N GLY A 139 -11.42 3.65 21.97
CA GLY A 139 -10.85 4.80 21.24
C GLY A 139 -11.86 5.94 21.18
N ALA A 140 -11.49 7.01 20.48
CA ALA A 140 -12.38 8.15 20.25
C ALA A 140 -13.46 7.84 19.20
N HIS A 141 -13.16 6.95 18.26
CA HIS A 141 -14.02 6.62 17.11
C HIS A 141 -14.50 5.17 17.13
N TYR A 142 -13.72 4.24 17.70
CA TYR A 142 -14.05 2.82 17.72
C TYR A 142 -14.06 2.29 19.14
N ARG A 143 -14.94 1.32 19.37
CA ARG A 143 -15.04 0.61 20.63
C ARG A 143 -15.28 -0.87 20.37
N ALA A 144 -14.62 -1.73 21.14
CA ALA A 144 -14.95 -3.15 21.24
C ALA A 144 -15.06 -3.54 22.70
N GLU A 145 -16.18 -4.15 23.08
CA GLU A 145 -16.30 -4.80 24.39
C GLU A 145 -15.39 -6.01 24.43
N ARG A 146 -15.02 -6.45 25.63
CA ARG A 146 -14.12 -7.60 25.78
C ARG A 146 -14.64 -8.80 25.01
N THR A 147 -13.80 -9.27 24.07
CA THR A 147 -14.09 -10.48 23.30
C THR A 147 -13.26 -11.62 23.87
N ASP A 148 -13.92 -12.67 24.34
CA ASP A 148 -13.28 -13.88 24.86
C ASP A 148 -13.85 -15.18 24.25
N THR A 149 -14.79 -15.03 23.31
CA THR A 149 -15.44 -16.12 22.60
C THR A 149 -15.36 -15.93 21.11
N MET A 150 -15.33 -17.01 20.33
CA MET A 150 -15.32 -16.98 18.86
C MET A 150 -14.17 -16.15 18.27
N LEU A 151 -12.99 -16.25 18.89
CA LEU A 151 -11.81 -15.54 18.40
C LEU A 151 -11.41 -16.06 17.03
N PRO A 152 -10.99 -15.17 16.12
CA PRO A 152 -10.46 -15.58 14.82
C PRO A 152 -9.14 -16.34 15.03
N PRO A 153 -8.78 -17.26 14.13
CA PRO A 153 -7.44 -17.84 14.16
C PRO A 153 -6.41 -16.73 13.87
N ALA A 154 -5.29 -16.75 14.59
CA ALA A 154 -4.20 -15.82 14.35
C ALA A 154 -3.76 -15.80 12.88
N ILE A 155 -3.25 -14.67 12.43
CA ILE A 155 -2.64 -14.52 11.10
C ILE A 155 -1.40 -15.40 10.95
N VAL A 156 -1.02 -15.69 9.71
CA VAL A 156 0.19 -16.47 9.39
C VAL A 156 1.45 -15.62 9.61
N GLN A 157 1.44 -14.37 9.19
CA GLN A 157 2.57 -13.46 9.29
C GLN A 157 2.71 -12.89 10.72
N GLN A 158 3.84 -13.11 11.36
CA GLN A 158 4.10 -12.63 12.70
C GLN A 158 5.17 -11.52 12.71
N PRO A 159 5.05 -10.51 13.56
CA PRO A 159 4.02 -10.28 14.59
C PRO A 159 2.73 -9.66 14.04
N ARG A 160 2.70 -9.26 12.77
CA ARG A 160 1.54 -8.69 12.06
C ARG A 160 1.72 -8.82 10.54
N ILE A 161 0.63 -8.62 9.80
CA ILE A 161 0.68 -8.40 8.36
C ILE A 161 1.52 -7.14 8.09
N PRO A 162 2.56 -7.21 7.21
CA PRO A 162 3.34 -6.03 6.85
C PRO A 162 2.43 -4.90 6.40
N THR A 163 2.54 -3.77 7.06
CA THR A 163 1.69 -2.60 6.84
C THR A 163 2.52 -1.43 6.34
N TRP A 164 2.32 -1.04 5.10
CA TRP A 164 2.90 0.16 4.51
C TRP A 164 1.94 1.33 4.67
N VAL A 165 2.42 2.47 5.09
CA VAL A 165 1.57 3.62 5.38
C VAL A 165 1.96 4.81 4.51
N VAL A 166 0.96 5.48 3.95
CA VAL A 166 1.18 6.73 3.22
C VAL A 166 1.70 7.80 4.17
N GLY A 167 2.84 8.36 3.84
CA GLY A 167 3.45 9.47 4.55
C GLY A 167 3.76 10.64 3.63
N VAL A 168 3.38 11.84 4.06
CA VAL A 168 3.64 13.07 3.30
C VAL A 168 4.88 13.76 3.85
N TRP A 169 5.98 13.75 3.10
CA TRP A 169 7.19 14.48 3.47
C TRP A 169 7.08 15.96 3.08
N PRO A 170 7.51 16.91 3.94
CA PRO A 170 8.03 16.77 5.30
C PRO A 170 6.96 16.99 6.40
N ARG A 171 5.76 16.46 6.28
CA ARG A 171 4.68 16.57 7.28
C ARG A 171 4.93 15.66 8.48
N MET A 172 5.55 16.16 9.54
CA MET A 172 6.03 15.34 10.67
C MET A 172 4.97 14.49 11.36
N LYS A 173 3.70 14.94 11.47
CA LYS A 173 2.61 14.12 12.05
C LYS A 173 2.39 12.85 11.20
N SER A 174 2.40 12.99 9.88
CA SER A 174 2.29 11.88 8.93
C SER A 174 3.52 10.96 9.01
N MET A 175 4.73 11.53 9.02
CA MET A 175 5.97 10.76 9.03
C MET A 175 6.20 10.00 10.34
N ARG A 176 5.79 10.54 11.49
CA ARG A 176 5.82 9.81 12.77
C ARG A 176 4.88 8.60 12.77
N ARG A 177 3.76 8.66 12.04
CA ARG A 177 2.91 7.47 11.82
C ARG A 177 3.69 6.42 11.03
N VAL A 178 4.27 6.81 9.88
CA VAL A 178 5.08 5.92 9.03
C VAL A 178 6.14 5.18 9.84
N ALA A 179 6.89 5.89 10.68
CA ALA A 179 7.98 5.30 11.46
C ALA A 179 7.56 4.16 12.41
N ARG A 180 6.27 4.05 12.76
CA ARG A 180 5.73 3.00 13.66
C ARG A 180 5.35 1.70 12.93
N TYR A 181 5.26 1.75 11.59
CA TYR A 181 4.82 0.62 10.76
C TYR A 181 5.98 0.00 9.98
N ASP A 182 5.68 -0.78 8.95
CA ASP A 182 6.64 -1.66 8.28
C ASP A 182 7.11 -1.11 6.93
N GLY A 183 6.50 -0.02 6.45
CA GLY A 183 6.95 0.62 5.22
C GLY A 183 6.30 1.98 4.97
N TRP A 184 6.91 2.71 4.06
CA TRP A 184 6.52 4.05 3.63
C TRP A 184 6.11 4.07 2.18
N ILE A 185 4.88 4.57 1.93
CA ILE A 185 4.41 4.95 0.60
C ILE A 185 4.54 6.47 0.51
N PRO A 186 5.49 6.98 -0.29
CA PRO A 186 5.82 8.39 -0.28
C PRO A 186 4.79 9.27 -0.98
N ASN A 187 4.37 10.31 -0.29
CA ASN A 187 3.81 11.51 -0.87
C ASN A 187 4.69 12.70 -0.49
N TYR A 188 4.76 13.69 -1.38
CA TYR A 188 5.56 14.87 -1.16
C TYR A 188 4.71 16.13 -1.23
N ALA A 189 4.92 17.04 -0.27
CA ALA A 189 4.30 18.35 -0.25
C ALA A 189 5.33 19.36 0.25
N PRO A 190 5.98 20.13 -0.64
CA PRO A 190 6.98 21.12 -0.26
C PRO A 190 6.43 22.13 0.76
N PRO A 191 7.26 22.71 1.61
CA PRO A 191 6.83 23.55 2.73
C PRO A 191 5.92 24.74 2.33
N ASN A 192 6.10 25.26 1.13
CA ASN A 192 5.38 26.45 0.63
C ASN A 192 4.32 26.13 -0.45
N ALA A 193 3.82 24.90 -0.49
CA ALA A 193 2.92 24.40 -1.53
C ALA A 193 1.44 24.74 -1.29
N SER A 194 1.12 25.76 -0.50
CA SER A 194 -0.28 26.17 -0.30
C SER A 194 -0.91 26.61 -1.63
N GLY A 195 -2.01 25.95 -2.02
CA GLY A 195 -2.71 26.24 -3.27
C GLY A 195 -2.13 25.59 -4.54
N VAL A 196 -1.08 24.79 -4.43
CA VAL A 196 -0.53 23.99 -5.54
C VAL A 196 -1.23 22.63 -5.58
N ASP A 197 -1.56 22.17 -6.78
CA ASP A 197 -2.15 20.83 -7.00
C ASP A 197 -1.26 19.74 -6.38
N PRO A 198 -1.82 18.80 -5.60
CA PRO A 198 -1.06 17.70 -5.02
C PRO A 198 -0.28 16.86 -6.05
N LEU A 199 -0.79 16.69 -7.26
CA LEU A 199 -0.09 15.97 -8.33
C LEU A 199 1.11 16.75 -8.84
N GLU A 200 1.00 18.08 -8.95
CA GLU A 200 2.15 18.94 -9.31
C GLU A 200 3.21 18.93 -8.20
N GLN A 201 2.78 18.95 -6.93
CA GLN A 201 3.70 18.81 -5.80
C GLN A 201 4.47 17.47 -5.88
N GLN A 202 3.77 16.36 -6.16
CA GLN A 202 4.39 15.04 -6.27
C GLN A 202 5.41 14.97 -7.41
N ARG A 203 5.21 15.69 -8.52
CA ARG A 203 6.18 15.74 -9.64
C ARG A 203 7.51 16.39 -9.26
N THR A 204 7.58 17.13 -8.17
CA THR A 204 8.82 17.73 -7.66
C THR A 204 9.56 16.82 -6.66
N TYR A 205 9.04 15.62 -6.40
CA TYR A 205 9.67 14.62 -5.57
C TYR A 205 10.84 13.95 -6.32
N THR A 206 12.03 14.02 -5.75
CA THR A 206 13.27 13.51 -6.36
C THR A 206 13.96 12.48 -5.45
N PRO A 207 14.92 11.70 -6.00
CA PRO A 207 15.71 10.78 -5.18
C PRO A 207 16.44 11.46 -4.01
N GLU A 208 16.91 12.70 -4.16
CA GLU A 208 17.57 13.45 -3.09
C GLU A 208 16.60 13.76 -1.95
N ILE A 209 15.37 14.17 -2.28
CA ILE A 209 14.31 14.41 -1.28
C ILE A 209 13.93 13.08 -0.59
N ALA A 210 13.90 11.98 -1.34
CA ALA A 210 13.68 10.65 -0.78
C ALA A 210 14.78 10.29 0.21
N ALA A 211 16.05 10.54 -0.11
CA ALA A 211 17.19 10.28 0.78
C ALA A 211 17.05 11.03 2.11
N GLU A 212 16.65 12.30 2.09
CA GLU A 212 16.43 13.09 3.30
C GLU A 212 15.31 12.49 4.17
N ALA A 213 14.18 12.12 3.56
CA ALA A 213 13.07 11.51 4.26
C ALA A 213 13.44 10.14 4.85
N ILE A 214 14.17 9.31 4.09
CA ILE A 214 14.65 7.99 4.53
C ILE A 214 15.60 8.14 5.72
N ALA A 215 16.53 9.09 5.68
CA ALA A 215 17.44 9.36 6.78
C ALA A 215 16.67 9.77 8.06
N TRP A 216 15.67 10.62 7.92
CA TRP A 216 14.80 11.00 9.03
C TRP A 216 14.01 9.80 9.57
N ILE A 217 13.42 8.97 8.73
CA ILE A 217 12.68 7.76 9.14
C ILE A 217 13.61 6.82 9.92
N ARG A 218 14.82 6.57 9.45
CA ARG A 218 15.80 5.72 10.13
C ARG A 218 16.10 6.23 11.55
N SER A 219 16.41 7.52 11.68
CA SER A 219 16.67 8.14 12.98
C SER A 219 15.47 8.06 13.92
N GLU A 220 14.25 8.30 13.43
CA GLU A 220 13.04 8.21 14.26
C GLU A 220 12.74 6.77 14.66
N ARG A 221 12.97 5.78 13.78
CA ARG A 221 12.83 4.36 14.10
C ARG A 221 13.86 3.89 15.14
N GLU A 222 15.09 4.35 15.08
CA GLU A 222 16.09 4.11 16.14
C GLU A 222 15.62 4.66 17.48
N ARG A 223 15.10 5.90 17.51
CA ARG A 223 14.55 6.53 18.72
C ARG A 223 13.36 5.74 19.30
N LEU A 224 12.58 5.06 18.45
CA LEU A 224 11.45 4.21 18.84
C LEU A 224 11.86 2.77 19.22
N GLY A 225 13.12 2.40 19.12
CA GLY A 225 13.59 1.03 19.35
C GLY A 225 13.18 0.06 18.24
N LEU A 226 12.94 0.56 17.03
CA LEU A 226 12.53 -0.20 15.85
C LEU A 226 13.62 -0.25 14.76
N GLY A 227 14.84 0.22 15.05
CA GLY A 227 15.92 0.30 14.06
C GLY A 227 16.28 -1.03 13.41
N ASP A 228 16.27 -2.12 14.18
CA ASP A 228 16.62 -3.47 13.70
C ASP A 228 15.47 -4.18 12.97
N ARG A 229 14.25 -3.63 12.97
CA ARG A 229 13.12 -4.24 12.27
C ARG A 229 13.15 -3.88 10.79
N PRO A 230 12.84 -4.83 9.89
CA PRO A 230 12.71 -4.54 8.46
C PRO A 230 11.79 -3.35 8.20
N PHE A 231 12.13 -2.56 7.22
CA PHE A 231 11.33 -1.41 6.81
C PHE A 231 11.44 -1.19 5.31
N ASP A 232 10.29 -1.16 4.64
CA ASP A 232 10.20 -0.98 3.21
C ASP A 232 10.02 0.51 2.87
N VAL A 233 10.64 0.92 1.79
CA VAL A 233 10.43 2.24 1.15
C VAL A 233 10.03 1.99 -0.28
N THR A 234 8.84 2.44 -0.64
CA THR A 234 8.31 2.25 -1.99
C THR A 234 8.58 3.46 -2.86
N GLN A 235 8.71 3.23 -4.17
CA GLN A 235 8.63 4.26 -5.21
C GLN A 235 7.77 3.73 -6.34
N GLU A 236 6.73 4.47 -6.65
CA GLU A 236 5.86 4.21 -7.79
C GLU A 236 6.37 4.95 -9.04
N GLY A 237 6.32 4.28 -10.17
CA GLY A 237 6.70 4.87 -11.44
C GLY A 237 6.43 3.96 -12.62
N THR A 238 6.80 4.43 -13.81
CA THR A 238 6.57 3.72 -15.08
C THR A 238 7.89 3.50 -15.80
N THR A 239 8.10 2.28 -16.28
CA THR A 239 9.20 1.93 -17.17
C THR A 239 8.66 1.36 -18.49
N SER A 240 9.51 1.33 -19.53
CA SER A 240 9.06 0.98 -20.88
C SER A 240 8.77 -0.52 -21.05
N GLY A 241 9.50 -1.37 -20.33
CA GLY A 241 9.52 -2.83 -20.55
C GLY A 241 10.21 -3.26 -21.85
N THR A 242 10.73 -2.32 -22.66
CA THR A 242 11.31 -2.59 -23.98
C THR A 242 12.81 -2.24 -24.06
N ASP A 243 13.31 -1.41 -23.15
CA ASP A 243 14.72 -1.05 -23.04
C ASP A 243 15.20 -1.31 -21.60
N ALA A 244 15.66 -2.53 -21.35
CA ALA A 244 16.10 -2.96 -20.01
C ALA A 244 17.20 -2.07 -19.41
N LYS A 245 18.07 -1.46 -20.25
CA LYS A 245 19.14 -0.59 -19.76
C LYS A 245 18.60 0.77 -19.32
N ALA A 246 17.72 1.36 -20.11
CA ALA A 246 17.07 2.63 -19.75
C ALA A 246 16.15 2.43 -18.52
N ASP A 247 15.36 1.37 -18.50
CA ASP A 247 14.48 1.03 -17.40
C ASP A 247 15.26 0.80 -16.08
N ALA A 248 16.36 0.04 -16.14
CA ALA A 248 17.25 -0.14 -14.99
C ALA A 248 17.88 1.18 -14.51
N ALA A 249 18.20 2.11 -15.42
CA ALA A 249 18.75 3.42 -15.04
C ALA A 249 17.72 4.29 -14.30
N VAL A 250 16.45 4.25 -14.71
CA VAL A 250 15.34 4.93 -14.01
C VAL A 250 15.21 4.42 -12.59
N VAL A 251 15.24 3.09 -12.40
CA VAL A 251 15.02 2.47 -11.07
C VAL A 251 16.25 2.61 -10.18
N ARG A 252 17.46 2.55 -10.74
CA ARG A 252 18.73 2.62 -10.01
C ARG A 252 18.87 3.89 -9.18
N GLN A 253 18.51 5.05 -9.71
CA GLN A 253 18.59 6.32 -8.97
C GLN A 253 17.79 6.30 -7.65
N TRP A 254 16.69 5.55 -7.60
CA TRP A 254 15.89 5.36 -6.40
C TRP A 254 16.50 4.30 -5.46
N ALA A 255 17.01 3.21 -6.04
CA ALA A 255 17.72 2.18 -5.27
C ALA A 255 18.94 2.75 -4.53
N ASP A 256 19.71 3.60 -5.19
CA ASP A 256 20.95 4.20 -4.67
C ASP A 256 20.69 5.10 -3.44
N VAL A 257 19.50 5.66 -3.29
CA VAL A 257 19.11 6.47 -2.14
C VAL A 257 18.37 5.68 -1.04
N GLY A 258 18.16 4.37 -1.23
CA GLY A 258 17.63 3.49 -0.20
C GLY A 258 16.16 3.11 -0.35
N VAL A 259 15.56 3.34 -1.51
CA VAL A 259 14.25 2.76 -1.87
C VAL A 259 14.41 1.24 -2.00
N THR A 260 13.52 0.48 -1.36
CA THR A 260 13.58 -0.99 -1.32
C THR A 260 12.61 -1.66 -2.30
N TRP A 261 11.58 -0.94 -2.73
CA TRP A 261 10.56 -1.41 -3.64
C TRP A 261 10.32 -0.43 -4.79
N TRP A 262 10.43 -0.92 -6.01
CA TRP A 262 9.89 -0.27 -7.20
C TRP A 262 8.50 -0.79 -7.48
N LEU A 263 7.51 0.10 -7.60
CA LEU A 263 6.13 -0.25 -7.92
C LEU A 263 5.81 0.27 -9.33
N GLU A 264 5.75 -0.66 -10.25
CA GLU A 264 5.43 -0.37 -11.65
C GLU A 264 3.95 -0.09 -11.82
N SER A 265 3.61 1.06 -12.39
CA SER A 265 2.25 1.44 -12.72
C SER A 265 2.20 2.40 -13.89
N ASP A 266 1.11 2.43 -14.62
CA ASP A 266 0.77 3.50 -15.56
C ASP A 266 -0.73 3.82 -15.49
N TRP A 267 -1.05 4.91 -14.82
CA TRP A 267 -2.42 5.39 -14.64
C TRP A 267 -2.98 6.13 -15.86
N ASN A 268 -2.16 6.36 -16.90
CA ASN A 268 -2.56 7.05 -18.12
C ASN A 268 -3.00 6.08 -19.21
N VAL A 269 -2.91 4.77 -18.99
CA VAL A 269 -3.37 3.77 -19.95
C VAL A 269 -4.89 3.86 -20.09
N PRO A 270 -5.42 4.08 -21.31
CA PRO A 270 -6.86 4.07 -21.55
C PRO A 270 -7.49 2.74 -21.12
N ALA A 271 -8.71 2.80 -20.56
CA ALA A 271 -9.38 1.65 -19.97
C ALA A 271 -9.47 0.44 -20.92
N GLU A 272 -9.72 0.67 -22.20
CA GLU A 272 -9.79 -0.35 -23.25
C GLU A 272 -8.45 -1.03 -23.57
N ARG A 273 -7.33 -0.42 -23.15
CA ARG A 273 -5.97 -0.94 -23.38
C ARG A 273 -5.32 -1.52 -22.13
N VAL A 274 -5.92 -1.38 -20.96
CA VAL A 274 -5.34 -1.84 -19.69
C VAL A 274 -5.01 -3.32 -19.72
N ALA A 275 -5.86 -4.15 -20.32
CA ALA A 275 -5.63 -5.60 -20.38
C ALA A 275 -4.41 -5.96 -21.24
N GLU A 276 -4.28 -5.36 -22.42
CA GLU A 276 -3.14 -5.56 -23.33
C GLU A 276 -1.85 -5.06 -22.68
N TYR A 277 -1.86 -3.80 -22.21
CA TYR A 277 -0.72 -3.18 -21.54
C TYR A 277 -0.22 -4.01 -20.36
N SER A 278 -1.14 -4.43 -19.46
CA SER A 278 -0.75 -5.19 -18.28
C SER A 278 -0.10 -6.53 -18.63
N ARG A 279 -0.66 -7.26 -19.61
CA ARG A 279 -0.06 -8.53 -20.07
C ARG A 279 1.34 -8.32 -20.64
N ASP A 280 1.51 -7.32 -21.49
CA ASP A 280 2.78 -7.07 -22.16
C ASP A 280 3.84 -6.56 -21.17
N ARG A 281 3.44 -5.62 -20.27
CA ARG A 281 4.35 -5.11 -19.26
C ARG A 281 4.77 -6.17 -18.25
N LEU A 282 3.86 -7.05 -17.85
CA LEU A 282 4.18 -8.17 -16.96
C LEU A 282 5.16 -9.16 -17.62
N ARG A 283 4.92 -9.55 -18.90
CA ARG A 283 5.80 -10.45 -19.64
C ARG A 283 7.20 -9.91 -19.84
N ALA A 284 7.35 -8.61 -19.98
CA ALA A 284 8.66 -7.96 -20.05
C ALA A 284 9.49 -8.15 -18.77
N GLY A 285 8.86 -8.49 -17.66
CA GLY A 285 9.50 -8.67 -16.36
C GLY A 285 9.84 -7.37 -15.64
N PRO A 286 10.32 -7.45 -14.39
CA PRO A 286 10.70 -6.28 -13.61
C PRO A 286 11.98 -5.60 -14.11
N PRO A 287 12.10 -4.26 -13.96
CA PRO A 287 13.28 -3.48 -14.38
C PRO A 287 14.44 -3.68 -13.38
N ARG A 288 15.12 -4.81 -13.46
CA ARG A 288 16.16 -5.20 -12.48
C ARG A 288 17.38 -4.31 -12.55
N VAL A 289 17.76 -3.76 -11.42
CA VAL A 289 19.08 -3.13 -11.22
C VAL A 289 20.07 -4.24 -10.87
N GLY A 290 21.06 -4.44 -11.72
CA GLY A 290 22.13 -5.44 -11.54
C GLY A 290 23.05 -5.11 -10.38
#